data_b7c5b15dc54e518b7210a697d50700f8
#
_entry.id   b7c5b15dc54e518b7210a697d50700f8
#
_cell.length_a   1.000
_cell.length_b   1.000
_cell.length_c   1.000
_cell.angle_alpha   90.00
_cell.angle_beta   90.00
_cell.angle_gamma   90.00
#
_symmetry.space_group_name_H-M   'P 1'
#
loop_
_entity.id
_entity.type
_entity.pdbx_description
1 polymer ?
#
loop_
_entity_poly.entity_id
_entity_poly.type
_entity_poly.pdbx_seq_one_letter_code
_entity_poly.pdbx_strand_id
1 'polypeptide(L)'
;MKNTDIRSFDLTQRTIFGLLSQTLFGAAYTPEPDVDWTEVYQESENQAVRLQTFANHHLIPDIPDELREKIRRYLAAAMLRNARIHGEHTYVHTLLTQNGIAYSVLKGAGSACYYPDPLTRAMGDVDFFVSREDFDRALALFAREGFTASGQDHICHVVLRKKPIHLEMHFEPAGVPDGEVGEKILSYLSDLRACAVPLKSRLTTCMRPCDFHHGLIMLMHLQHHLLAEGIGLRHLCDWAVFVNHFRPNEFRETFEERLKAVGLWRLARLLSLSAALYIGLPEQDWMRDDPEDGEIAGQLMVDIVAGGNFGKKNRQRAYEGLFISNRGKDGVGNNRLKEGFGALNRITRAKCPFTQRVPILLPVGWVAVLLGYLFRNHKRNQTKGHVSAADAYKKSSARQQLYRKLGLYEPEL
;
A
#
# COMPACT_ATOMS: atom_id res chain seq x y z
N MET A 1 17.14 -11.42 -17.41
CA MET A 1 16.15 -12.51 -17.24
C MET A 1 14.94 -12.16 -18.11
N LYS A 2 14.80 -12.87 -19.24
CA LYS A 2 13.66 -12.70 -20.15
C LYS A 2 12.47 -13.49 -19.58
N ASN A 3 11.54 -12.89 -18.87
CA ASN A 3 10.24 -13.54 -18.65
C ASN A 3 9.22 -12.54 -18.09
N THR A 4 8.56 -11.86 -19.01
CA THR A 4 7.30 -11.14 -18.79
C THR A 4 6.09 -12.04 -19.05
N ASP A 5 6.31 -13.31 -19.39
CA ASP A 5 5.25 -14.27 -19.66
C ASP A 5 4.60 -14.71 -18.34
N ILE A 6 3.27 -14.66 -18.28
CA ILE A 6 2.46 -15.17 -17.17
C ILE A 6 2.83 -16.63 -16.80
N ARG A 7 3.34 -17.40 -17.77
CA ARG A 7 3.83 -18.77 -17.60
C ARG A 7 5.08 -18.88 -16.71
N SER A 8 5.77 -17.76 -16.43
CA SER A 8 6.90 -17.75 -15.48
C SER A 8 6.45 -17.84 -14.01
N PHE A 9 5.18 -17.60 -13.73
CA PHE A 9 4.58 -17.75 -12.42
C PHE A 9 4.09 -19.19 -12.21
N ASP A 10 4.12 -19.66 -10.95
CA ASP A 10 3.59 -20.97 -10.61
C ASP A 10 2.06 -21.06 -10.81
N LEU A 11 1.52 -22.27 -10.76
CA LEU A 11 0.12 -22.55 -11.01
C LEU A 11 -0.79 -21.81 -9.99
N THR A 12 -0.39 -21.77 -8.73
CA THR A 12 -1.09 -21.07 -7.65
C THR A 12 -1.22 -19.58 -7.94
N GLN A 13 -0.13 -18.94 -8.37
CA GLN A 13 -0.08 -17.51 -8.71
C GLN A 13 -0.93 -17.21 -9.93
N ARG A 14 -0.81 -18.00 -11.02
CA ARG A 14 -1.63 -17.85 -12.23
C ARG A 14 -3.11 -18.01 -11.94
N THR A 15 -3.47 -18.97 -11.07
CA THR A 15 -4.85 -19.17 -10.63
C THR A 15 -5.38 -17.94 -9.90
N ILE A 16 -4.62 -17.36 -8.97
CA ILE A 16 -5.01 -16.13 -8.29
C ILE A 16 -5.20 -14.98 -9.29
N PHE A 17 -4.30 -14.81 -10.25
CA PHE A 17 -4.41 -13.75 -11.27
C PHE A 17 -5.68 -13.90 -12.11
N GLY A 18 -6.00 -15.12 -12.58
CA GLY A 18 -7.21 -15.38 -13.34
C GLY A 18 -8.49 -15.12 -12.52
N LEU A 19 -8.52 -15.54 -11.27
CA LEU A 19 -9.66 -15.31 -10.37
C LEU A 19 -9.83 -13.80 -10.03
N LEU A 20 -8.74 -13.06 -9.88
CA LEU A 20 -8.79 -11.61 -9.71
C LEU A 20 -9.31 -10.93 -10.98
N SER A 21 -8.83 -11.34 -12.16
CA SER A 21 -9.32 -10.82 -13.44
C SER A 21 -10.82 -11.04 -13.61
N GLN A 22 -11.31 -12.23 -13.28
CA GLN A 22 -12.72 -12.55 -13.30
C GLN A 22 -13.53 -11.66 -12.34
N THR A 23 -13.08 -11.53 -11.11
CA THR A 23 -13.82 -10.81 -10.06
C THR A 23 -13.80 -9.30 -10.26
N LEU A 24 -12.67 -8.73 -10.71
CA LEU A 24 -12.49 -7.28 -10.79
C LEU A 24 -12.94 -6.71 -12.15
N PHE A 25 -12.81 -7.49 -13.23
CA PHE A 25 -13.01 -6.99 -14.59
C PHE A 25 -14.00 -7.83 -15.41
N GLY A 26 -14.57 -8.90 -14.81
CA GLY A 26 -15.55 -9.74 -15.50
C GLY A 26 -14.97 -10.65 -16.58
N ALA A 27 -13.66 -10.84 -16.62
CA ALA A 27 -13.02 -11.73 -17.60
C ALA A 27 -13.44 -13.19 -17.36
N ALA A 28 -13.67 -13.92 -18.45
CA ALA A 28 -13.89 -15.36 -18.34
C ALA A 28 -12.59 -16.06 -17.91
N TYR A 29 -12.65 -16.86 -16.84
CA TYR A 29 -11.52 -17.63 -16.36
C TYR A 29 -11.96 -19.04 -15.97
N THR A 30 -11.23 -20.03 -16.47
CA THR A 30 -11.36 -21.43 -16.08
C THR A 30 -10.03 -21.88 -15.48
N PRO A 31 -9.99 -22.35 -14.23
CA PRO A 31 -8.77 -22.85 -13.62
C PRO A 31 -8.15 -23.97 -14.45
N GLU A 32 -6.82 -24.01 -14.48
CA GLU A 32 -6.07 -25.11 -15.04
C GLU A 32 -6.30 -26.39 -14.20
N PRO A 33 -6.10 -27.60 -14.75
CA PRO A 33 -6.14 -28.84 -13.97
C PRO A 33 -5.03 -28.85 -12.89
N ASP A 34 -5.21 -29.69 -11.88
CA ASP A 34 -4.23 -29.95 -10.81
C ASP A 34 -3.91 -28.76 -9.90
N VAL A 35 -4.80 -27.78 -9.79
CA VAL A 35 -4.67 -26.65 -8.85
C VAL A 35 -4.73 -27.14 -7.40
N ASP A 36 -3.70 -26.84 -6.60
CA ASP A 36 -3.79 -26.97 -5.14
C ASP A 36 -4.57 -25.80 -4.53
N TRP A 37 -5.87 -26.01 -4.33
CA TRP A 37 -6.77 -25.01 -3.76
C TRP A 37 -6.42 -24.60 -2.33
N THR A 38 -5.72 -25.46 -1.58
CA THR A 38 -5.23 -25.13 -0.23
C THR A 38 -4.11 -24.10 -0.31
N GLU A 39 -3.22 -24.28 -1.29
CA GLU A 39 -2.13 -23.33 -1.54
C GLU A 39 -2.68 -21.99 -2.08
N VAL A 40 -3.64 -22.02 -3.01
CA VAL A 40 -4.34 -20.81 -3.50
C VAL A 40 -4.99 -20.05 -2.33
N TYR A 41 -5.66 -20.78 -1.41
CA TYR A 41 -6.29 -20.18 -0.23
C TYR A 41 -5.26 -19.52 0.70
N GLN A 42 -4.10 -20.15 0.91
CA GLN A 42 -3.04 -19.60 1.75
C GLN A 42 -2.31 -18.43 1.08
N GLU A 43 -1.98 -18.55 -0.20
CA GLU A 43 -1.28 -17.49 -0.92
C GLU A 43 -2.15 -16.25 -1.08
N SER A 44 -3.44 -16.40 -1.36
CA SER A 44 -4.38 -15.27 -1.43
C SER A 44 -4.48 -14.50 -0.11
N GLU A 45 -4.25 -15.14 1.05
CA GLU A 45 -4.09 -14.45 2.33
C GLU A 45 -2.77 -13.70 2.43
N ASN A 46 -1.67 -14.29 1.99
CA ASN A 46 -0.36 -13.65 2.00
C ASN A 46 -0.38 -12.35 1.19
N GLN A 47 -1.17 -12.34 0.12
CA GLN A 47 -1.38 -11.20 -0.78
C GLN A 47 -2.52 -10.26 -0.36
N ALA A 48 -3.27 -10.60 0.70
CA ALA A 48 -4.47 -9.90 1.21
C ALA A 48 -5.57 -9.72 0.15
N VAL A 49 -5.74 -10.71 -0.75
CA VAL A 49 -6.75 -10.73 -1.83
C VAL A 49 -7.74 -11.89 -1.73
N ARG A 50 -7.79 -12.59 -0.59
CA ARG A 50 -8.63 -13.79 -0.44
C ARG A 50 -10.11 -13.52 -0.69
N LEU A 51 -10.62 -12.34 -0.31
CA LEU A 51 -12.01 -11.95 -0.59
C LEU A 51 -12.29 -11.92 -2.09
N GLN A 52 -11.42 -11.26 -2.85
CA GLN A 52 -11.57 -11.12 -4.30
C GLN A 52 -11.34 -12.47 -5.00
N THR A 53 -10.28 -13.20 -4.59
CA THR A 53 -9.93 -14.51 -5.17
C THR A 53 -11.08 -15.50 -5.09
N PHE A 54 -11.83 -15.51 -3.98
CA PHE A 54 -12.90 -16.48 -3.76
C PHE A 54 -14.32 -15.89 -3.81
N ALA A 55 -14.48 -14.64 -4.25
CA ALA A 55 -15.81 -14.03 -4.37
C ALA A 55 -16.78 -14.89 -5.20
N ASN A 56 -16.29 -15.49 -6.28
CA ASN A 56 -17.04 -16.36 -7.19
C ASN A 56 -16.78 -17.86 -6.97
N HIS A 57 -16.38 -18.28 -5.75
CA HIS A 57 -16.02 -19.67 -5.43
C HIS A 57 -17.12 -20.71 -5.77
N HIS A 58 -18.39 -20.29 -5.82
CA HIS A 58 -19.51 -21.12 -6.19
C HIS A 58 -19.50 -21.53 -7.68
N LEU A 59 -18.77 -20.81 -8.52
CA LEU A 59 -18.59 -21.10 -9.94
C LEU A 59 -17.41 -22.05 -10.20
N ILE A 60 -16.64 -22.43 -9.18
CA ILE A 60 -15.45 -23.27 -9.30
C ILE A 60 -15.77 -24.66 -8.76
N PRO A 61 -16.02 -25.68 -9.63
CA PRO A 61 -16.45 -27.01 -9.20
C PRO A 61 -15.38 -27.79 -8.42
N ASP A 62 -14.10 -27.59 -8.72
CA ASP A 62 -12.99 -28.43 -8.26
C ASP A 62 -12.46 -28.08 -6.85
N ILE A 63 -13.04 -27.08 -6.20
CA ILE A 63 -12.69 -26.78 -4.80
C ILE A 63 -13.25 -27.87 -3.90
N PRO A 64 -12.41 -28.58 -3.07
CA PRO A 64 -12.85 -29.59 -2.14
C PRO A 64 -13.93 -29.06 -1.16
N ASP A 65 -14.93 -29.88 -0.83
CA ASP A 65 -16.08 -29.45 -0.03
C ASP A 65 -15.70 -28.87 1.34
N GLU A 66 -14.74 -29.48 2.03
CA GLU A 66 -14.25 -28.99 3.32
C GLU A 66 -13.63 -27.57 3.17
N LEU A 67 -12.84 -27.37 2.14
CA LEU A 67 -12.24 -26.06 1.86
C LEU A 67 -13.29 -25.05 1.42
N ARG A 68 -14.28 -25.48 0.62
CA ARG A 68 -15.40 -24.64 0.19
C ARG A 68 -16.18 -24.11 1.39
N GLU A 69 -16.46 -24.94 2.38
CA GLU A 69 -17.14 -24.53 3.61
C GLU A 69 -16.28 -23.55 4.43
N LYS A 70 -14.96 -23.77 4.49
CA LYS A 70 -14.02 -22.86 5.13
C LYS A 70 -13.98 -21.50 4.43
N ILE A 71 -13.96 -21.49 3.09
CA ILE A 71 -14.02 -20.27 2.27
C ILE A 71 -15.33 -19.53 2.56
N ARG A 72 -16.48 -20.20 2.52
CA ARG A 72 -17.79 -19.59 2.75
C ARG A 72 -17.86 -18.89 4.11
N ARG A 73 -17.40 -19.56 5.19
CA ARG A 73 -17.34 -18.97 6.53
C ARG A 73 -16.40 -17.76 6.59
N TYR A 74 -15.25 -17.83 5.95
CA TYR A 74 -14.31 -16.73 5.89
C TYR A 74 -14.92 -15.52 5.17
N LEU A 75 -15.50 -15.72 3.99
CA LEU A 75 -16.12 -14.65 3.19
C LEU A 75 -17.23 -13.94 3.99
N ALA A 76 -18.15 -14.72 4.59
CA ALA A 76 -19.24 -14.17 5.40
C ALA A 76 -18.71 -13.29 6.56
N ALA A 77 -17.73 -13.80 7.31
CA ALA A 77 -17.12 -13.06 8.43
C ALA A 77 -16.35 -11.80 7.97
N ALA A 78 -15.65 -11.89 6.86
CA ALA A 78 -14.85 -10.78 6.32
C ALA A 78 -15.76 -9.70 5.72
N MET A 79 -16.81 -10.07 4.98
CA MET A 79 -17.77 -9.11 4.43
C MET A 79 -18.56 -8.40 5.54
N LEU A 80 -18.95 -9.13 6.60
CA LEU A 80 -19.60 -8.53 7.78
C LEU A 80 -18.68 -7.51 8.47
N ARG A 81 -17.40 -7.84 8.61
CA ARG A 81 -16.39 -6.90 9.14
C ARG A 81 -16.25 -5.67 8.25
N ASN A 82 -16.18 -5.84 6.93
CA ASN A 82 -16.09 -4.72 5.99
C ASN A 82 -17.36 -3.85 6.05
N ALA A 83 -18.56 -4.44 6.13
CA ALA A 83 -19.80 -3.70 6.30
C ALA A 83 -19.79 -2.85 7.59
N ARG A 84 -19.26 -3.39 8.69
CA ARG A 84 -19.07 -2.61 9.93
C ARG A 84 -18.14 -1.43 9.71
N ILE A 85 -17.00 -1.63 9.05
CA ILE A 85 -16.04 -0.54 8.77
C ILE A 85 -16.66 0.54 7.87
N HIS A 86 -17.52 0.15 6.91
CA HIS A 86 -18.32 1.11 6.14
C HIS A 86 -19.25 1.94 7.06
N GLY A 87 -19.87 1.31 8.06
CA GLY A 87 -20.64 2.01 9.10
C GLY A 87 -19.77 2.96 9.94
N GLU A 88 -18.53 2.59 10.24
CA GLU A 88 -17.56 3.43 10.97
C GLU A 88 -17.18 4.68 10.16
N HIS A 89 -17.03 4.57 8.82
CA HIS A 89 -16.89 5.74 7.94
C HIS A 89 -18.10 6.67 8.02
N THR A 90 -19.32 6.13 8.01
CA THR A 90 -20.54 6.93 8.16
C THR A 90 -20.63 7.62 9.52
N TYR A 91 -20.21 6.92 10.58
CA TYR A 91 -20.12 7.49 11.93
C TYR A 91 -19.14 8.69 11.97
N VAL A 92 -17.92 8.52 11.44
CA VAL A 92 -16.93 9.62 11.34
C VAL A 92 -17.49 10.79 10.52
N HIS A 93 -18.16 10.50 9.40
CA HIS A 93 -18.80 11.53 8.57
C HIS A 93 -19.82 12.34 9.38
N THR A 94 -20.75 11.67 10.02
CA THR A 94 -21.80 12.31 10.80
C THR A 94 -21.22 13.16 11.93
N LEU A 95 -20.26 12.61 12.67
CA LEU A 95 -19.66 13.29 13.81
C LEU A 95 -18.91 14.56 13.39
N LEU A 96 -18.08 14.50 12.37
CA LEU A 96 -17.27 15.65 11.91
C LEU A 96 -18.14 16.72 11.25
N THR A 97 -19.07 16.33 10.36
CA THR A 97 -19.91 17.29 9.63
C THR A 97 -20.90 18.01 10.53
N GLN A 98 -21.51 17.34 11.52
CA GLN A 98 -22.38 17.97 12.51
C GLN A 98 -21.66 19.00 13.38
N ASN A 99 -20.33 18.88 13.52
CA ASN A 99 -19.51 19.82 14.28
C ASN A 99 -18.74 20.83 13.40
N GLY A 100 -19.06 20.90 12.11
CA GLY A 100 -18.46 21.87 11.18
C GLY A 100 -16.98 21.63 10.94
N ILE A 101 -16.50 20.38 11.02
CA ILE A 101 -15.11 20.00 10.75
C ILE A 101 -15.02 19.39 9.35
N ALA A 102 -14.32 20.10 8.46
CA ALA A 102 -14.05 19.60 7.10
C ALA A 102 -13.00 18.49 7.13
N TYR A 103 -13.27 17.40 6.43
CA TYR A 103 -12.38 16.22 6.38
C TYR A 103 -12.45 15.51 5.03
N SER A 104 -11.52 14.60 4.79
CA SER A 104 -11.58 13.65 3.68
C SER A 104 -11.04 12.29 4.16
N VAL A 105 -11.69 11.19 3.78
CA VAL A 105 -11.08 9.85 3.96
C VAL A 105 -9.86 9.73 3.04
N LEU A 106 -8.84 8.98 3.44
CA LEU A 106 -7.64 8.77 2.61
C LEU A 106 -7.69 7.47 1.84
N LYS A 107 -8.27 6.44 2.44
CA LYS A 107 -8.36 5.05 1.95
C LYS A 107 -9.72 4.45 2.33
N GLY A 108 -9.77 3.17 2.65
CA GLY A 108 -10.98 2.52 3.17
C GLY A 108 -12.13 2.57 2.18
N ALA A 109 -13.24 3.17 2.58
CA ALA A 109 -14.44 3.31 1.73
C ALA A 109 -14.17 4.14 0.47
N GLY A 110 -13.25 5.13 0.53
CA GLY A 110 -12.84 5.94 -0.63
C GLY A 110 -12.19 5.12 -1.75
N SER A 111 -11.47 4.03 -1.42
CA SER A 111 -10.94 3.10 -2.42
C SER A 111 -11.91 1.96 -2.74
N ALA A 112 -12.72 1.53 -1.77
CA ALA A 112 -13.68 0.44 -1.95
C ALA A 112 -14.78 0.77 -2.98
N CYS A 113 -15.11 2.05 -3.16
CA CYS A 113 -16.16 2.48 -4.09
C CYS A 113 -15.84 2.18 -5.56
N TYR A 114 -14.59 1.91 -5.90
CA TYR A 114 -14.16 1.54 -7.26
C TYR A 114 -14.27 0.03 -7.54
N TYR A 115 -14.47 -0.79 -6.51
CA TYR A 115 -14.66 -2.24 -6.67
C TYR A 115 -16.06 -2.56 -7.18
N PRO A 116 -16.23 -3.61 -8.01
CA PRO A 116 -17.56 -4.08 -8.44
C PRO A 116 -18.48 -4.39 -7.25
N ASP A 117 -17.93 -5.02 -6.20
CA ASP A 117 -18.56 -5.16 -4.88
C ASP A 117 -17.62 -4.56 -3.81
N PRO A 118 -17.97 -3.39 -3.21
CA PRO A 118 -17.16 -2.74 -2.19
C PRO A 118 -16.87 -3.59 -0.96
N LEU A 119 -17.73 -4.58 -0.66
CA LEU A 119 -17.55 -5.48 0.48
C LEU A 119 -16.41 -6.48 0.27
N THR A 120 -15.97 -6.69 -0.98
CA THR A 120 -14.85 -7.59 -1.29
C THR A 120 -13.49 -6.96 -1.05
N ARG A 121 -13.39 -5.63 -0.95
CA ARG A 121 -12.13 -4.97 -0.60
C ARG A 121 -11.80 -5.18 0.87
N ALA A 122 -10.67 -5.82 1.16
CA ALA A 122 -10.20 -5.99 2.54
C ALA A 122 -9.89 -4.63 3.20
N MET A 123 -10.53 -4.34 4.33
CA MET A 123 -10.34 -3.12 5.11
C MET A 123 -9.87 -3.43 6.53
N GLY A 124 -9.12 -2.51 7.15
CA GLY A 124 -8.61 -2.63 8.52
C GLY A 124 -9.14 -1.53 9.43
N ASP A 125 -8.82 -0.32 9.14
CA ASP A 125 -9.09 0.90 9.90
C ASP A 125 -9.73 1.97 9.02
N VAL A 126 -10.13 3.06 9.65
CA VAL A 126 -10.64 4.25 8.96
C VAL A 126 -9.56 5.32 9.01
N ASP A 127 -8.91 5.54 7.87
CA ASP A 127 -7.95 6.63 7.69
C ASP A 127 -8.68 7.88 7.18
N PHE A 128 -8.55 9.01 7.87
CA PHE A 128 -9.11 10.27 7.42
C PHE A 128 -8.19 11.45 7.77
N PHE A 129 -8.31 12.50 6.98
CA PHE A 129 -7.52 13.71 7.07
C PHE A 129 -8.35 14.88 7.56
N VAL A 130 -7.86 15.63 8.54
CA VAL A 130 -8.35 16.92 8.99
C VAL A 130 -7.25 17.98 8.86
N SER A 131 -7.57 19.27 8.82
CA SER A 131 -6.52 20.29 8.83
C SER A 131 -5.82 20.37 10.17
N ARG A 132 -4.62 20.94 10.17
CA ARG A 132 -3.90 21.24 11.41
C ARG A 132 -4.66 22.17 12.34
N GLU A 133 -5.42 23.10 11.75
CA GLU A 133 -6.25 24.06 12.49
C GLU A 133 -7.44 23.39 13.18
N ASP A 134 -8.03 22.36 12.55
CA ASP A 134 -9.17 21.63 13.10
C ASP A 134 -8.76 20.45 13.97
N PHE A 135 -7.46 20.10 14.02
CA PHE A 135 -6.95 18.91 14.67
C PHE A 135 -7.35 18.83 16.16
N ASP A 136 -7.09 19.89 16.93
CA ASP A 136 -7.38 19.90 18.36
C ASP A 136 -8.90 19.86 18.63
N ARG A 137 -9.70 20.50 17.79
CA ARG A 137 -11.17 20.42 17.85
C ARG A 137 -11.67 19.02 17.59
N ALA A 138 -11.14 18.35 16.55
CA ALA A 138 -11.46 16.97 16.21
C ALA A 138 -11.05 16.01 17.33
N LEU A 139 -9.82 16.17 17.86
CA LEU A 139 -9.33 15.34 18.95
C LEU A 139 -10.20 15.47 20.22
N ALA A 140 -10.57 16.67 20.61
CA ALA A 140 -11.48 16.92 21.73
C ALA A 140 -12.89 16.33 21.48
N LEU A 141 -13.37 16.39 20.24
CA LEU A 141 -14.66 15.81 19.85
C LEU A 141 -14.64 14.29 20.02
N PHE A 142 -13.64 13.59 19.47
CA PHE A 142 -13.52 12.14 19.63
C PHE A 142 -13.31 11.72 21.10
N ALA A 143 -12.60 12.53 21.88
CA ALA A 143 -12.46 12.26 23.33
C ALA A 143 -13.80 12.31 24.07
N ARG A 144 -14.69 13.27 23.76
CA ARG A 144 -16.06 13.35 24.30
C ARG A 144 -16.91 12.14 23.91
N GLU A 145 -16.69 11.61 22.71
CA GLU A 145 -17.31 10.37 22.24
C GLU A 145 -16.71 9.11 22.88
N GLY A 146 -15.75 9.23 23.77
CA GLY A 146 -15.14 8.11 24.51
C GLY A 146 -14.00 7.41 23.77
N PHE A 147 -13.40 8.04 22.76
CA PHE A 147 -12.18 7.53 22.14
C PHE A 147 -10.96 7.88 22.98
N THR A 148 -10.02 6.95 23.03
CA THR A 148 -8.68 7.17 23.59
C THR A 148 -7.68 7.41 22.46
N ALA A 149 -6.86 8.45 22.59
CA ALA A 149 -5.83 8.78 21.63
C ALA A 149 -4.48 8.16 22.04
N SER A 150 -3.73 7.69 21.04
CA SER A 150 -2.35 7.20 21.21
C SER A 150 -1.51 7.58 19.99
N GLY A 151 -0.17 7.61 20.14
CA GLY A 151 0.72 8.01 19.05
C GLY A 151 0.75 9.51 18.82
N GLN A 152 0.47 10.34 19.83
CA GLN A 152 0.52 11.82 19.72
C GLN A 152 1.91 12.35 19.35
N ASP A 153 2.96 11.56 19.54
CA ASP A 153 4.33 11.89 19.10
C ASP A 153 4.57 11.56 17.61
N HIS A 154 3.58 11.00 16.91
CA HIS A 154 3.70 10.72 15.47
C HIS A 154 3.60 12.03 14.68
N ILE A 155 4.43 12.14 13.62
CA ILE A 155 4.56 13.39 12.85
C ILE A 155 3.38 13.64 11.90
N CYS A 156 2.57 12.62 11.58
CA CYS A 156 1.52 12.72 10.57
C CYS A 156 0.12 12.39 11.06
N HIS A 157 -0.04 11.54 12.09
CA HIS A 157 -1.37 11.08 12.52
C HIS A 157 -1.43 10.72 14.00
N VAL A 158 -2.65 10.60 14.50
CA VAL A 158 -2.99 10.08 15.84
C VAL A 158 -3.93 8.89 15.66
N VAL A 159 -3.71 7.84 16.45
CA VAL A 159 -4.57 6.67 16.49
C VAL A 159 -5.65 6.86 17.54
N LEU A 160 -6.91 6.75 17.16
CA LEU A 160 -8.09 6.88 18.01
C LEU A 160 -8.75 5.50 18.18
N ARG A 161 -8.97 5.07 19.41
CA ARG A 161 -9.54 3.76 19.74
C ARG A 161 -10.74 3.85 20.67
N LYS A 162 -11.82 3.18 20.26
CA LYS A 162 -13.00 2.88 21.07
C LYS A 162 -13.51 1.52 20.61
N LYS A 163 -13.22 0.47 21.36
CA LYS A 163 -13.54 -0.92 20.94
C LYS A 163 -14.96 -1.04 20.43
N PRO A 164 -15.18 -1.65 19.26
CA PRO A 164 -14.24 -2.29 18.37
C PRO A 164 -13.64 -1.35 17.30
N ILE A 165 -13.87 -0.02 17.36
CA ILE A 165 -13.54 0.98 16.34
C ILE A 165 -12.06 1.36 16.45
N HIS A 166 -11.39 1.42 15.32
CA HIS A 166 -10.00 1.84 15.16
C HIS A 166 -9.90 2.88 14.03
N LEU A 167 -9.49 4.11 14.37
CA LEU A 167 -9.39 5.22 13.44
C LEU A 167 -7.97 5.78 13.43
N GLU A 168 -7.50 6.23 12.26
CA GLU A 168 -6.27 6.99 12.11
C GLU A 168 -6.60 8.39 11.58
N MET A 169 -6.48 9.38 12.46
CA MET A 169 -6.71 10.78 12.15
C MET A 169 -5.40 11.43 11.73
N HIS A 170 -5.26 11.69 10.43
CA HIS A 170 -4.12 12.36 9.84
C HIS A 170 -4.31 13.88 9.85
N PHE A 171 -3.23 14.62 10.07
CA PHE A 171 -3.18 16.08 9.99
C PHE A 171 -2.04 16.57 9.07
N GLU A 172 -1.18 15.65 8.63
CA GLU A 172 -0.15 15.86 7.62
C GLU A 172 -0.18 14.71 6.61
N PRO A 173 0.05 14.97 5.32
CA PRO A 173 0.18 13.91 4.33
C PRO A 173 1.39 13.01 4.62
N ALA A 174 1.19 11.71 4.63
CA ALA A 174 2.26 10.74 4.83
C ALA A 174 3.02 10.45 3.52
N GLY A 175 4.33 10.20 3.62
CA GLY A 175 5.15 9.75 2.49
C GLY A 175 5.59 10.86 1.53
N VAL A 176 5.44 12.12 1.90
CA VAL A 176 5.96 13.26 1.13
C VAL A 176 7.48 13.28 1.22
N PRO A 177 8.23 13.35 0.09
CA PRO A 177 9.68 13.48 0.11
C PRO A 177 10.12 14.88 0.54
N ASP A 178 11.38 15.01 0.93
CA ASP A 178 11.98 16.33 1.18
C ASP A 178 12.28 17.07 -0.13
N GLY A 179 12.37 18.41 -0.10
CA GLY A 179 12.79 19.27 -1.20
C GLY A 179 11.66 19.66 -2.17
N GLU A 180 12.03 20.18 -3.34
CA GLU A 180 11.11 20.80 -4.32
C GLU A 180 9.95 19.89 -4.75
N VAL A 181 10.22 18.59 -4.92
CA VAL A 181 9.18 17.61 -5.26
C VAL A 181 8.17 17.49 -4.13
N GLY A 182 8.64 17.46 -2.87
CA GLY A 182 7.76 17.42 -1.70
C GLY A 182 6.91 18.68 -1.57
N GLU A 183 7.50 19.85 -1.76
CA GLU A 183 6.78 21.13 -1.76
C GLU A 183 5.69 21.17 -2.85
N LYS A 184 6.01 20.64 -4.03
CA LYS A 184 5.03 20.53 -5.12
C LYS A 184 3.89 19.57 -4.81
N ILE A 185 4.19 18.41 -4.20
CA ILE A 185 3.16 17.47 -3.73
C ILE A 185 2.27 18.13 -2.67
N LEU A 186 2.86 18.84 -1.70
CA LEU A 186 2.10 19.57 -0.69
C LEU A 186 1.21 20.64 -1.31
N SER A 187 1.70 21.36 -2.34
CA SER A 187 0.88 22.33 -3.07
C SER A 187 -0.31 21.67 -3.77
N TYR A 188 -0.15 20.48 -4.36
CA TYR A 188 -1.25 19.71 -4.94
C TYR A 188 -2.27 19.23 -3.89
N LEU A 189 -1.84 18.93 -2.68
CA LEU A 189 -2.71 18.44 -1.61
C LEU A 189 -3.29 19.57 -0.74
N SER A 190 -2.94 20.82 -1.00
CA SER A 190 -3.35 21.97 -0.18
C SER A 190 -4.88 22.16 -0.11
N ASP A 191 -5.59 21.81 -1.18
CA ASP A 191 -7.05 21.87 -1.29
C ASP A 191 -7.75 20.50 -1.13
N LEU A 192 -7.06 19.47 -0.62
CA LEU A 192 -7.56 18.09 -0.46
C LEU A 192 -8.97 18.04 0.16
N ARG A 193 -9.24 18.86 1.18
CA ARG A 193 -10.54 18.90 1.86
C ARG A 193 -11.56 19.73 1.08
N ALA A 194 -11.14 20.81 0.45
CA ALA A 194 -12.02 21.68 -0.34
C ALA A 194 -12.51 20.97 -1.61
N CYS A 195 -11.65 20.16 -2.23
CA CYS A 195 -11.97 19.35 -3.41
C CYS A 195 -12.58 17.98 -3.06
N ALA A 196 -12.77 17.66 -1.77
CA ALA A 196 -13.38 16.40 -1.39
C ALA A 196 -14.81 16.28 -1.91
N VAL A 197 -15.15 15.10 -2.43
CA VAL A 197 -16.46 14.82 -3.02
C VAL A 197 -17.28 13.88 -2.13
N PRO A 198 -18.60 14.06 -2.05
CA PRO A 198 -19.45 13.19 -1.24
C PRO A 198 -19.55 11.79 -1.90
N LEU A 199 -19.30 10.76 -1.10
CA LEU A 199 -19.64 9.39 -1.43
C LEU A 199 -20.86 8.98 -0.64
N LYS A 200 -21.97 8.68 -1.34
CA LYS A 200 -23.21 8.16 -0.75
C LYS A 200 -23.58 6.85 -1.39
N SER A 201 -23.59 5.79 -0.62
CA SER A 201 -24.00 4.45 -1.05
C SER A 201 -24.90 3.81 0.01
N ARG A 202 -25.38 2.59 -0.28
CA ARG A 202 -26.13 1.80 0.73
C ARG A 202 -25.25 1.38 1.91
N LEU A 203 -23.92 1.32 1.72
CA LEU A 203 -22.98 0.84 2.73
C LEU A 203 -22.37 1.98 3.53
N THR A 204 -22.15 3.15 2.93
CA THR A 204 -21.42 4.24 3.57
C THR A 204 -21.79 5.61 3.04
N THR A 205 -21.64 6.60 3.91
CA THR A 205 -21.61 8.02 3.57
C THR A 205 -20.31 8.61 4.11
N CYS A 206 -19.51 9.24 3.25
CA CYS A 206 -18.27 9.94 3.66
C CYS A 206 -17.88 11.00 2.61
N MET A 207 -16.91 11.84 2.96
CA MET A 207 -16.21 12.70 2.01
C MET A 207 -14.95 11.96 1.53
N ARG A 208 -14.83 11.69 0.23
CA ARG A 208 -13.63 11.09 -0.36
C ARG A 208 -12.81 12.14 -1.11
N PRO A 209 -11.51 11.94 -1.33
CA PRO A 209 -10.73 12.81 -2.20
C PRO A 209 -11.34 12.86 -3.60
N CYS A 210 -11.19 13.99 -4.30
CA CYS A 210 -11.40 13.99 -5.75
C CYS A 210 -10.43 13.02 -6.43
N ASP A 211 -10.69 12.64 -7.67
CA ASP A 211 -9.97 11.56 -8.33
C ASP A 211 -8.46 11.82 -8.42
N PHE A 212 -8.05 13.06 -8.70
CA PHE A 212 -6.61 13.39 -8.71
C PHE A 212 -5.95 13.18 -7.33
N HIS A 213 -6.55 13.71 -6.27
CA HIS A 213 -5.99 13.54 -4.92
C HIS A 213 -5.99 12.08 -4.49
N HIS A 214 -7.05 11.33 -4.83
CA HIS A 214 -7.12 9.90 -4.52
C HIS A 214 -5.97 9.13 -5.18
N GLY A 215 -5.76 9.32 -6.48
CA GLY A 215 -4.68 8.67 -7.21
C GLY A 215 -3.29 9.07 -6.72
N LEU A 216 -3.07 10.36 -6.42
CA LEU A 216 -1.81 10.85 -5.87
C LEU A 216 -1.51 10.22 -4.49
N ILE A 217 -2.49 10.21 -3.58
CA ILE A 217 -2.36 9.58 -2.25
C ILE A 217 -2.08 8.08 -2.37
N MET A 218 -2.77 7.39 -3.29
CA MET A 218 -2.51 5.97 -3.54
C MET A 218 -1.08 5.73 -4.04
N LEU A 219 -0.59 6.50 -4.99
CA LEU A 219 0.78 6.36 -5.52
C LEU A 219 1.84 6.66 -4.47
N MET A 220 1.65 7.70 -3.67
CA MET A 220 2.54 8.01 -2.54
C MET A 220 2.60 6.86 -1.53
N HIS A 221 1.44 6.29 -1.19
CA HIS A 221 1.34 5.16 -0.28
C HIS A 221 1.99 3.89 -0.87
N LEU A 222 1.71 3.60 -2.15
CA LEU A 222 2.32 2.47 -2.87
C LEU A 222 3.85 2.60 -2.92
N GLN A 223 4.35 3.77 -3.31
CA GLN A 223 5.78 4.04 -3.39
C GLN A 223 6.46 3.94 -2.01
N HIS A 224 5.84 4.49 -0.96
CA HIS A 224 6.35 4.39 0.40
C HIS A 224 6.54 2.92 0.82
N HIS A 225 5.55 2.06 0.60
CA HIS A 225 5.63 0.64 0.93
C HIS A 225 6.54 -0.15 -0.02
N LEU A 226 6.60 0.19 -1.31
CA LEU A 226 7.56 -0.43 -2.24
C LEU A 226 8.99 -0.25 -1.73
N LEU A 227 9.35 0.94 -1.29
CA LEU A 227 10.69 1.23 -0.76
C LEU A 227 10.95 0.58 0.61
N ALA A 228 9.92 0.28 1.39
CA ALA A 228 10.03 -0.32 2.71
C ALA A 228 9.81 -1.86 2.66
N GLU A 229 8.66 -2.32 3.12
CA GLU A 229 8.36 -3.76 3.26
C GLU A 229 7.95 -4.43 1.94
N GLY A 230 7.58 -3.65 0.93
CA GLY A 230 6.95 -4.10 -0.31
C GLY A 230 5.43 -4.04 -0.28
N ILE A 231 4.83 -4.14 -1.45
CA ILE A 231 3.39 -4.18 -1.65
C ILE A 231 2.94 -5.59 -2.04
N GLY A 232 1.67 -5.92 -1.77
CA GLY A 232 1.04 -7.16 -2.23
C GLY A 232 0.01 -6.90 -3.33
N LEU A 233 -0.60 -7.97 -3.85
CA LEU A 233 -1.63 -7.90 -4.90
C LEU A 233 -2.81 -7.02 -4.52
N ARG A 234 -3.15 -6.91 -3.22
CA ARG A 234 -4.19 -6.00 -2.76
C ARG A 234 -3.96 -4.56 -3.23
N HIS A 235 -2.73 -4.08 -3.13
CA HIS A 235 -2.40 -2.71 -3.54
C HIS A 235 -2.48 -2.54 -5.06
N LEU A 236 -2.08 -3.57 -5.81
CA LEU A 236 -2.23 -3.59 -7.25
C LEU A 236 -3.71 -3.63 -7.66
N CYS A 237 -4.55 -4.40 -6.97
CA CYS A 237 -5.99 -4.42 -7.19
C CYS A 237 -6.65 -3.06 -6.91
N ASP A 238 -6.31 -2.40 -5.78
CA ASP A 238 -6.80 -1.06 -5.46
C ASP A 238 -6.47 -0.07 -6.60
N TRP A 239 -5.23 -0.11 -7.09
CA TRP A 239 -4.79 0.73 -8.20
C TRP A 239 -5.51 0.38 -9.52
N ALA A 240 -5.62 -0.89 -9.83
CA ALA A 240 -6.21 -1.36 -11.08
C ALA A 240 -7.70 -0.99 -11.21
N VAL A 241 -8.50 -1.18 -10.15
CA VAL A 241 -9.92 -0.81 -10.18
C VAL A 241 -10.12 0.70 -10.19
N PHE A 242 -9.20 1.45 -9.58
CA PHE A 242 -9.19 2.91 -9.67
C PHE A 242 -8.93 3.39 -11.10
N VAL A 243 -7.89 2.87 -11.77
CA VAL A 243 -7.59 3.21 -13.18
C VAL A 243 -8.73 2.80 -14.11
N ASN A 244 -9.36 1.64 -13.88
CA ASN A 244 -10.48 1.16 -14.69
C ASN A 244 -11.75 2.03 -14.58
N HIS A 245 -11.84 2.89 -13.58
CA HIS A 245 -12.97 3.83 -13.40
C HIS A 245 -12.98 4.93 -14.47
N PHE A 246 -11.83 5.26 -15.05
CA PHE A 246 -11.69 6.32 -16.03
C PHE A 246 -12.04 5.84 -17.43
N ARG A 247 -12.64 6.72 -18.24
CA ARG A 247 -12.79 6.51 -19.67
C ARG A 247 -11.40 6.48 -20.36
N PRO A 248 -11.30 5.92 -21.56
CA PRO A 248 -10.06 5.98 -22.33
C PRO A 248 -9.52 7.42 -22.40
N ASN A 249 -8.21 7.60 -22.17
CA ASN A 249 -7.48 8.87 -22.10
C ASN A 249 -7.79 9.81 -20.93
N GLU A 250 -8.96 9.72 -20.28
CA GLU A 250 -9.33 10.59 -19.16
C GLU A 250 -8.33 10.48 -17.99
N PHE A 251 -7.82 9.27 -17.70
CA PHE A 251 -6.76 9.07 -16.71
C PHE A 251 -5.50 9.83 -17.12
N ARG A 252 -5.08 9.67 -18.37
CA ARG A 252 -3.90 10.36 -18.91
C ARG A 252 -4.03 11.89 -18.79
N GLU A 253 -5.16 12.45 -19.23
CA GLU A 253 -5.45 13.88 -19.19
C GLU A 253 -5.46 14.43 -17.75
N THR A 254 -5.95 13.63 -16.80
CA THR A 254 -6.03 14.02 -15.38
C THR A 254 -4.69 13.97 -14.68
N PHE A 255 -3.83 13.00 -15.00
CA PHE A 255 -2.68 12.64 -14.17
C PHE A 255 -1.32 12.93 -14.80
N GLU A 256 -1.15 12.77 -16.12
CA GLU A 256 0.17 12.71 -16.77
C GLU A 256 1.07 13.89 -16.38
N GLU A 257 0.66 15.12 -16.73
CA GLU A 257 1.48 16.31 -16.51
C GLU A 257 1.84 16.54 -15.03
N ARG A 258 0.85 16.34 -14.16
CA ARG A 258 1.04 16.54 -12.72
C ARG A 258 1.91 15.47 -12.09
N LEU A 259 1.78 14.22 -12.51
CA LEU A 259 2.59 13.11 -12.02
C LEU A 259 4.01 13.13 -12.59
N LYS A 260 4.21 13.56 -13.85
CA LYS A 260 5.54 13.82 -14.43
C LYS A 260 6.30 14.84 -13.58
N ALA A 261 5.63 15.92 -13.23
CA ALA A 261 6.22 17.01 -12.45
C ALA A 261 6.67 16.61 -11.04
N VAL A 262 6.23 15.47 -10.51
CA VAL A 262 6.63 14.93 -9.19
C VAL A 262 7.29 13.54 -9.29
N GLY A 263 7.61 13.08 -10.52
CA GLY A 263 8.30 11.81 -10.75
C GLY A 263 7.52 10.57 -10.33
N LEU A 264 6.20 10.57 -10.52
CA LEU A 264 5.32 9.44 -10.20
C LEU A 264 4.58 8.88 -11.44
N TRP A 265 4.73 9.50 -12.61
CA TRP A 265 4.05 9.07 -13.83
C TRP A 265 4.50 7.69 -14.30
N ARG A 266 5.81 7.45 -14.35
CA ARG A 266 6.36 6.16 -14.76
C ARG A 266 5.91 5.02 -13.82
N LEU A 267 5.86 5.27 -12.51
CA LEU A 267 5.30 4.30 -11.55
C LEU A 267 3.82 4.02 -11.84
N ALA A 268 3.02 5.05 -12.10
CA ALA A 268 1.60 4.90 -12.44
C ALA A 268 1.40 4.03 -13.69
N ARG A 269 2.18 4.30 -14.75
CA ARG A 269 2.15 3.53 -16.00
C ARG A 269 2.51 2.06 -15.76
N LEU A 270 3.63 1.79 -15.10
CA LEU A 270 4.14 0.44 -14.90
C LEU A 270 3.31 -0.39 -13.93
N LEU A 271 2.68 0.22 -12.93
CA LEU A 271 1.66 -0.44 -12.10
C LEU A 271 0.43 -0.81 -12.92
N SER A 272 -0.05 0.11 -13.78
CA SER A 272 -1.20 -0.13 -14.65
C SER A 272 -0.89 -1.21 -15.68
N LEU A 273 0.30 -1.19 -16.27
CA LEU A 273 0.74 -2.23 -17.20
C LEU A 273 0.89 -3.59 -16.50
N SER A 274 1.43 -3.63 -15.28
CA SER A 274 1.47 -4.87 -14.49
C SER A 274 0.07 -5.43 -14.23
N ALA A 275 -0.89 -4.56 -13.91
CA ALA A 275 -2.28 -4.96 -13.71
C ALA A 275 -2.92 -5.46 -15.02
N ALA A 276 -2.62 -4.83 -16.16
CA ALA A 276 -3.12 -5.26 -17.47
C ALA A 276 -2.56 -6.63 -17.85
N LEU A 277 -1.26 -6.83 -17.71
CA LEU A 277 -0.60 -8.07 -18.11
C LEU A 277 -0.98 -9.29 -17.26
N TYR A 278 -1.32 -9.09 -15.98
CA TYR A 278 -1.45 -10.21 -15.04
C TYR A 278 -2.81 -10.36 -14.37
N ILE A 279 -3.54 -9.27 -14.11
CA ILE A 279 -4.82 -9.34 -13.41
C ILE A 279 -6.02 -8.81 -14.21
N GLY A 280 -5.83 -8.57 -15.52
CA GLY A 280 -6.93 -8.34 -16.46
C GLY A 280 -7.45 -6.91 -16.54
N LEU A 281 -6.72 -5.90 -16.04
CA LEU A 281 -7.05 -4.50 -16.32
C LEU A 281 -7.01 -4.26 -17.83
N PRO A 282 -8.03 -3.66 -18.47
CA PRO A 282 -7.97 -3.31 -19.88
C PRO A 282 -6.75 -2.43 -20.20
N GLU A 283 -5.88 -2.89 -21.08
CA GLU A 283 -4.68 -2.15 -21.48
C GLU A 283 -5.06 -0.90 -22.28
N GLN A 284 -4.35 0.21 -22.03
CA GLN A 284 -4.52 1.48 -22.73
C GLN A 284 -3.15 1.94 -23.26
N ASP A 285 -3.15 2.70 -24.35
CA ASP A 285 -1.95 3.11 -25.10
C ASP A 285 -0.92 3.83 -24.20
N TRP A 286 -1.38 4.64 -23.25
CA TRP A 286 -0.51 5.39 -22.35
C TRP A 286 0.27 4.53 -21.34
N MET A 287 -0.09 3.25 -21.17
CA MET A 287 0.60 2.35 -20.27
C MET A 287 1.98 1.93 -20.76
N ARG A 288 2.22 2.01 -22.09
CA ARG A 288 3.50 1.69 -22.73
C ARG A 288 4.07 2.94 -23.38
N ASP A 289 5.34 3.20 -23.12
CA ASP A 289 6.08 4.30 -23.73
C ASP A 289 7.47 3.84 -24.21
N ASP A 290 7.98 2.77 -23.59
CA ASP A 290 9.28 2.19 -23.85
C ASP A 290 9.15 0.68 -24.16
N PRO A 291 9.91 0.14 -25.13
CA PRO A 291 9.95 -1.30 -25.39
C PRO A 291 10.29 -2.18 -24.18
N GLU A 292 11.01 -1.63 -23.20
CA GLU A 292 11.37 -2.35 -21.95
C GLU A 292 10.24 -2.34 -20.90
N ASP A 293 9.21 -1.53 -21.06
CA ASP A 293 8.14 -1.35 -20.04
C ASP A 293 7.46 -2.68 -19.67
N GLY A 294 7.25 -3.58 -20.65
CA GLY A 294 6.73 -4.90 -20.39
C GLY A 294 7.64 -5.76 -19.50
N GLU A 295 8.95 -5.69 -19.71
CA GLU A 295 9.90 -6.42 -18.85
C GLU A 295 9.96 -5.84 -17.43
N ILE A 296 9.94 -4.50 -17.32
CA ILE A 296 9.95 -3.82 -16.02
C ILE A 296 8.66 -4.11 -15.25
N ALA A 297 7.50 -4.08 -15.90
CA ALA A 297 6.21 -4.44 -15.31
C ALA A 297 6.20 -5.91 -14.82
N GLY A 298 6.81 -6.83 -15.58
CA GLY A 298 6.99 -8.22 -15.16
C GLY A 298 7.90 -8.35 -13.94
N GLN A 299 9.02 -7.63 -13.90
CA GLN A 299 9.92 -7.60 -12.74
C GLN A 299 9.21 -7.03 -11.50
N LEU A 300 8.38 -6.00 -11.67
CA LEU A 300 7.56 -5.41 -10.60
C LEU A 300 6.54 -6.44 -10.07
N MET A 301 5.87 -7.18 -10.95
CA MET A 301 4.93 -8.23 -10.55
C MET A 301 5.61 -9.35 -9.76
N VAL A 302 6.80 -9.80 -10.19
CA VAL A 302 7.61 -10.78 -9.45
C VAL A 302 7.96 -10.24 -8.05
N ASP A 303 8.34 -8.97 -7.94
CA ASP A 303 8.64 -8.35 -6.64
C ASP A 303 7.41 -8.29 -5.73
N ILE A 304 6.24 -7.92 -6.26
CA ILE A 304 4.96 -7.89 -5.55
C ILE A 304 4.62 -9.28 -4.97
N VAL A 305 4.62 -10.30 -5.82
CA VAL A 305 4.25 -11.66 -5.42
C VAL A 305 5.24 -12.25 -4.41
N ALA A 306 6.55 -12.02 -4.62
CA ALA A 306 7.58 -12.49 -3.70
C ALA A 306 7.52 -11.82 -2.31
N GLY A 307 7.06 -10.58 -2.23
CA GLY A 307 6.90 -9.85 -0.97
C GLY A 307 5.67 -10.23 -0.18
N GLY A 308 4.56 -10.36 -0.86
CA GLY A 308 3.25 -10.41 -0.22
C GLY A 308 2.86 -9.07 0.43
N ASN A 309 1.67 -9.00 0.95
CA ASN A 309 1.14 -7.78 1.56
C ASN A 309 2.00 -7.33 2.75
N PHE A 310 2.61 -6.16 2.67
CA PHE A 310 3.53 -5.60 3.68
C PHE A 310 4.66 -6.56 4.07
N GLY A 311 5.27 -7.23 3.10
CA GLY A 311 6.37 -8.16 3.34
C GLY A 311 5.98 -9.42 4.13
N LYS A 312 4.70 -9.81 4.16
CA LYS A 312 4.18 -10.94 4.94
C LYS A 312 4.91 -12.25 4.63
N LYS A 313 5.31 -12.46 3.38
CA LYS A 313 6.09 -13.63 2.94
C LYS A 313 7.57 -13.52 3.26
N ASN A 314 8.11 -12.30 3.31
CA ASN A 314 9.53 -12.06 3.52
C ASN A 314 9.77 -10.89 4.49
N ARG A 315 9.82 -11.22 5.79
CA ARG A 315 10.07 -10.22 6.85
C ARG A 315 11.45 -9.53 6.75
N GLN A 316 12.35 -10.04 5.91
CA GLN A 316 13.66 -9.41 5.66
C GLN A 316 13.53 -8.14 4.83
N ARG A 317 12.45 -7.99 4.05
CA ARG A 317 12.21 -6.84 3.19
C ARG A 317 12.22 -5.51 3.93
N ALA A 318 11.73 -5.46 5.17
CA ALA A 318 11.83 -4.27 5.99
C ALA A 318 13.30 -3.85 6.25
N TYR A 319 14.22 -4.81 6.36
CA TYR A 319 15.65 -4.54 6.48
C TYR A 319 16.28 -4.17 5.13
N GLU A 320 15.87 -4.82 4.04
CA GLU A 320 16.30 -4.47 2.68
C GLU A 320 15.89 -3.03 2.33
N GLY A 321 14.67 -2.62 2.71
CA GLY A 321 14.15 -1.26 2.51
C GLY A 321 15.01 -0.18 3.16
N LEU A 322 15.65 -0.47 4.29
CA LEU A 322 16.57 0.47 4.94
C LEU A 322 17.82 0.78 4.08
N PHE A 323 18.30 -0.21 3.32
CA PHE A 323 19.41 -0.03 2.38
C PHE A 323 18.98 0.66 1.08
N ILE A 324 17.75 0.39 0.62
CA ILE A 324 17.21 0.95 -0.63
C ILE A 324 17.00 2.46 -0.51
N SER A 325 16.36 2.94 0.54
CA SER A 325 16.00 4.35 0.71
C SER A 325 17.20 5.28 0.96
N ASN A 326 18.40 4.74 1.27
CA ASN A 326 19.62 5.55 1.46
C ASN A 326 20.35 5.89 0.16
N ARG A 327 20.11 5.17 -0.92
CA ARG A 327 20.87 5.30 -2.15
C ARG A 327 20.33 6.37 -3.11
N GLY A 328 19.13 6.91 -2.87
CA GLY A 328 18.50 7.90 -3.74
C GLY A 328 18.99 9.34 -3.56
N LYS A 329 19.70 9.65 -2.48
CA LYS A 329 20.12 11.05 -2.18
C LYS A 329 21.51 11.45 -2.64
N ASP A 330 22.42 10.49 -2.88
CA ASP A 330 23.79 10.80 -3.34
C ASP A 330 24.11 9.92 -4.57
N GLY A 331 24.19 10.54 -5.73
CA GLY A 331 24.63 9.87 -6.96
C GLY A 331 25.91 9.08 -6.73
N VAL A 332 25.90 7.81 -7.20
CA VAL A 332 27.03 6.88 -7.33
C VAL A 332 28.26 7.23 -6.47
N GLY A 333 28.18 6.98 -5.18
CA GLY A 333 29.31 7.11 -4.26
C GLY A 333 29.59 5.77 -3.58
N ASN A 334 30.78 5.25 -3.83
CA ASN A 334 31.30 3.94 -3.41
C ASN A 334 31.57 3.84 -1.88
N ASN A 335 30.70 4.40 -1.03
CA ASN A 335 30.96 4.52 0.41
C ASN A 335 29.97 3.70 1.25
N ARG A 336 30.18 2.36 1.29
CA ARG A 336 29.42 1.38 2.10
C ARG A 336 29.25 1.80 3.56
N LEU A 337 30.21 2.56 4.12
CA LEU A 337 30.15 3.06 5.49
C LEU A 337 29.10 4.17 5.64
N LYS A 338 29.03 5.14 4.71
CA LYS A 338 27.98 6.19 4.74
C LYS A 338 26.57 5.62 4.61
N GLU A 339 26.38 4.61 3.78
CA GLU A 339 25.10 3.93 3.60
C GLU A 339 24.66 3.20 4.89
N GLY A 340 25.60 2.50 5.54
CA GLY A 340 25.38 1.83 6.82
C GLY A 340 25.02 2.80 7.95
N PHE A 341 25.74 3.94 8.04
CA PHE A 341 25.45 4.99 9.02
C PHE A 341 24.11 5.70 8.76
N GLY A 342 23.76 5.93 7.51
CA GLY A 342 22.47 6.50 7.16
C GLY A 342 21.29 5.58 7.52
N ALA A 343 21.42 4.27 7.28
CA ALA A 343 20.44 3.27 7.70
C ALA A 343 20.32 3.21 9.24
N LEU A 344 21.46 3.19 9.93
CA LEU A 344 21.50 3.19 11.39
C LEU A 344 20.85 4.44 11.99
N ASN A 345 21.09 5.61 11.40
CA ASN A 345 20.47 6.87 11.80
C ASN A 345 18.94 6.81 11.71
N ARG A 346 18.39 6.28 10.62
CA ARG A 346 16.93 6.17 10.46
C ARG A 346 16.30 5.18 11.42
N ILE A 347 16.92 4.00 11.59
CA ILE A 347 16.44 3.01 12.56
C ILE A 347 16.44 3.63 13.95
N THR A 348 17.50 4.37 14.29
CA THR A 348 17.66 4.99 15.59
C THR A 348 16.61 6.07 15.82
N ARG A 349 16.39 6.96 14.86
CA ARG A 349 15.34 7.98 14.95
C ARG A 349 13.95 7.38 15.10
N ALA A 350 13.66 6.29 14.36
CA ALA A 350 12.38 5.60 14.45
C ALA A 350 12.17 4.86 15.78
N LYS A 351 13.23 4.29 16.37
CA LYS A 351 13.14 3.50 17.61
C LYS A 351 13.43 4.27 18.89
N CYS A 352 14.11 5.40 18.77
CA CYS A 352 14.54 6.26 19.88
C CYS A 352 14.09 7.70 19.61
N PRO A 353 12.78 8.03 19.81
CA PRO A 353 12.23 9.36 19.48
C PRO A 353 12.98 10.53 20.09
N PHE A 354 13.61 10.34 21.27
CA PHE A 354 14.44 11.37 21.90
C PHE A 354 15.62 11.83 21.03
N THR A 355 16.13 10.98 20.12
CA THR A 355 17.21 11.36 19.19
C THR A 355 16.76 12.30 18.08
N GLN A 356 15.45 12.44 17.85
CA GLN A 356 14.89 13.43 16.95
C GLN A 356 14.85 14.82 17.63
N ARG A 357 14.55 14.84 18.95
CA ARG A 357 14.52 16.08 19.75
C ARG A 357 15.92 16.58 20.11
N VAL A 358 16.87 15.67 20.33
CA VAL A 358 18.26 15.98 20.72
C VAL A 358 19.23 15.21 19.82
N PRO A 359 19.57 15.74 18.63
CA PRO A 359 20.39 15.04 17.63
C PRO A 359 21.77 14.60 18.13
N ILE A 360 22.35 15.29 19.11
CA ILE A 360 23.66 14.96 19.69
C ILE A 360 23.66 13.60 20.40
N LEU A 361 22.48 13.08 20.80
CA LEU A 361 22.32 11.77 21.41
C LEU A 361 22.16 10.62 20.40
N LEU A 362 22.30 10.91 19.11
CA LEU A 362 22.21 9.91 18.04
C LEU A 362 23.17 8.71 18.26
N PRO A 363 24.47 8.90 18.65
CA PRO A 363 25.37 7.79 18.92
C PRO A 363 24.90 6.88 20.08
N VAL A 364 24.29 7.45 21.09
CA VAL A 364 23.71 6.67 22.21
C VAL A 364 22.53 5.83 21.72
N GLY A 365 21.70 6.40 20.86
CA GLY A 365 20.62 5.69 20.19
C GLY A 365 21.13 4.53 19.31
N TRP A 366 22.26 4.68 18.61
CA TRP A 366 22.90 3.60 17.85
C TRP A 366 23.23 2.40 18.72
N VAL A 367 23.88 2.67 19.87
CA VAL A 367 24.24 1.62 20.82
C VAL A 367 22.98 0.90 21.33
N ALA A 368 21.94 1.63 21.69
CA ALA A 368 20.68 1.05 22.15
C ALA A 368 20.01 0.18 21.07
N VAL A 369 20.03 0.62 19.81
CA VAL A 369 19.49 -0.14 18.66
C VAL A 369 20.33 -1.38 18.39
N LEU A 370 21.66 -1.27 18.39
CA LEU A 370 22.58 -2.40 18.18
C LEU A 370 22.48 -3.45 19.28
N LEU A 371 22.46 -3.03 20.55
CA LEU A 371 22.25 -3.93 21.68
C LEU A 371 20.87 -4.59 21.61
N GLY A 372 19.81 -3.84 21.34
CA GLY A 372 18.47 -4.39 21.14
C GLY A 372 18.38 -5.39 19.98
N TYR A 373 19.22 -5.23 18.96
CA TYR A 373 19.37 -6.18 17.85
C TYR A 373 20.10 -7.46 18.31
N LEU A 374 21.21 -7.33 19.03
CA LEU A 374 22.00 -8.44 19.57
C LEU A 374 21.18 -9.27 20.57
N PHE A 375 20.47 -8.64 21.50
CA PHE A 375 19.64 -9.34 22.49
C PHE A 375 18.44 -10.05 21.86
N ARG A 376 17.80 -9.45 20.85
CA ARG A 376 16.70 -10.09 20.11
C ARG A 376 17.18 -11.26 19.24
N ASN A 377 18.34 -11.15 18.62
CA ASN A 377 18.95 -12.23 17.87
C ASN A 377 19.37 -13.39 18.79
N HIS A 378 19.87 -13.12 19.98
CA HIS A 378 20.24 -14.19 20.92
C HIS A 378 19.01 -15.03 21.36
N LYS A 379 17.87 -14.39 21.65
CA LYS A 379 16.60 -15.11 21.93
C LYS A 379 15.99 -15.80 20.71
N ARG A 380 16.28 -15.33 19.51
CA ARG A 380 15.69 -15.79 18.23
C ARG A 380 16.52 -16.86 17.52
N ASN A 381 17.79 -17.00 17.86
CA ASN A 381 18.70 -18.05 17.33
C ASN A 381 18.31 -19.48 17.73
N GLN A 382 17.34 -19.63 18.64
CA GLN A 382 16.81 -20.95 18.99
C GLN A 382 15.66 -21.43 18.06
N THR A 383 15.14 -20.57 17.17
CA THR A 383 14.04 -20.93 16.26
C THR A 383 14.14 -20.20 14.92
N LYS A 384 14.83 -20.81 13.90
CA LYS A 384 14.78 -20.54 12.45
C LYS A 384 15.70 -19.45 11.87
N GLY A 385 16.68 -19.91 11.08
CA GLY A 385 17.24 -19.27 9.88
C GLY A 385 18.02 -17.96 10.08
N HIS A 386 19.36 -18.06 10.13
CA HIS A 386 20.27 -16.93 10.02
C HIS A 386 20.09 -16.19 8.67
N VAL A 387 19.80 -14.89 8.69
CA VAL A 387 19.96 -14.02 7.53
C VAL A 387 21.23 -13.21 7.71
N SER A 388 22.17 -13.42 6.82
CA SER A 388 23.39 -12.64 6.73
C SER A 388 23.04 -11.21 6.25
N ALA A 389 23.66 -10.20 6.86
CA ALA A 389 23.57 -8.81 6.39
C ALA A 389 24.06 -8.69 4.92
N ALA A 390 24.98 -9.58 4.50
CA ALA A 390 25.45 -9.68 3.12
C ALA A 390 24.36 -10.15 2.16
N ASP A 391 23.53 -11.12 2.55
CA ASP A 391 22.42 -11.61 1.72
C ASP A 391 21.30 -10.55 1.60
N ALA A 392 20.99 -9.86 2.70
CA ALA A 392 20.05 -8.73 2.68
C ALA A 392 20.55 -7.61 1.76
N TYR A 393 21.85 -7.31 1.80
CA TYR A 393 22.49 -6.33 0.91
C TYR A 393 22.44 -6.76 -0.57
N LYS A 394 22.75 -8.01 -0.90
CA LYS A 394 22.72 -8.51 -2.28
C LYS A 394 21.29 -8.47 -2.85
N LYS A 395 20.28 -8.89 -2.05
CA LYS A 395 18.87 -8.84 -2.44
C LYS A 395 18.37 -7.40 -2.57
N SER A 396 18.80 -6.49 -1.69
CA SER A 396 18.46 -5.06 -1.78
C SER A 396 19.00 -4.43 -3.07
N SER A 397 20.13 -4.90 -3.60
CA SER A 397 20.71 -4.41 -4.85
C SER A 397 19.85 -4.71 -6.08
N ALA A 398 19.24 -5.90 -6.17
CA ALA A 398 18.35 -6.26 -7.28
C ALA A 398 17.05 -5.45 -7.25
N ARG A 399 16.43 -5.31 -6.07
CA ARG A 399 15.24 -4.46 -5.88
C ARG A 399 15.53 -3.00 -6.18
N GLN A 400 16.69 -2.52 -5.78
CA GLN A 400 17.11 -1.16 -6.07
C GLN A 400 17.27 -0.88 -7.57
N GLN A 401 17.81 -1.85 -8.34
CA GLN A 401 17.89 -1.71 -9.79
C GLN A 401 16.48 -1.58 -10.40
N LEU A 402 15.52 -2.40 -9.94
CA LEU A 402 14.13 -2.27 -10.35
C LEU A 402 13.57 -0.87 -10.01
N TYR A 403 13.77 -0.40 -8.79
CA TYR A 403 13.21 0.88 -8.32
C TYR A 403 13.84 2.10 -9.00
N ARG A 404 15.11 2.01 -9.43
CA ARG A 404 15.70 3.03 -10.32
C ARG A 404 15.00 3.07 -11.67
N LYS A 405 14.66 1.90 -12.23
CA LYS A 405 13.88 1.83 -13.47
C LYS A 405 12.46 2.37 -13.33
N LEU A 406 11.91 2.43 -12.12
CA LEU A 406 10.62 3.06 -11.85
C LEU A 406 10.69 4.60 -11.76
N GLY A 407 11.88 5.19 -11.70
CA GLY A 407 12.08 6.65 -11.70
C GLY A 407 11.39 7.37 -10.54
N LEU A 408 11.39 6.76 -9.33
CA LEU A 408 10.63 7.25 -8.20
C LEU A 408 11.09 8.63 -7.73
N TYR A 409 10.19 9.61 -7.78
CA TYR A 409 10.43 11.02 -7.48
C TYR A 409 11.52 11.70 -8.33
N GLU A 410 11.78 11.16 -9.53
CA GLU A 410 12.59 11.81 -10.55
C GLU A 410 11.64 12.49 -11.54
N PRO A 411 11.48 13.84 -11.52
CA PRO A 411 10.59 14.55 -12.43
C PRO A 411 10.96 14.26 -13.89
N GLU A 412 9.96 13.99 -14.70
CA GLU A 412 10.12 13.79 -16.15
C GLU A 412 10.00 15.16 -16.83
N LEU A 413 11.05 15.56 -17.56
CA LEU A 413 11.12 16.85 -18.28
C LEU A 413 10.31 16.83 -19.58
#